data_bc03099c78f249dc1c3493d0a77764ef
#
_entry.id   bc03099c78f249dc1c3493d0a77764ef
#
_cell.length_a   1.000
_cell.length_b   1.000
_cell.length_c   1.000
_cell.angle_alpha   90.00
_cell.angle_beta   90.00
_cell.angle_gamma   90.00
#
_symmetry.space_group_name_H-M   'P 1'
#
loop_
_entity.id
_entity.type
_entity.pdbx_description
1 polymer ?
#
loop_
_entity_poly.entity_id
_entity_poly.type
_entity_poly.pdbx_seq_one_letter_code
_entity_poly.pdbx_strand_id
1 'polypeptide(L)'
;MRFDDSLKTVLAADASTPFGAQAAFRQIADLAARGRIEETPELLARLRELRERVPAPVRAAAARALALATPSAGLVAVFAEDDQAVAAPVLRTARLDDANWCALLPSLGPTGRAVLRHRSDLTEAVTRAL
;
A
#
# COMPACT_ATOMS: atom_id res chain seq x y z
N MET A 1 -9.55 -9.57 20.47
CA MET A 1 -9.13 -10.47 19.37
C MET A 1 -7.62 -10.42 19.22
N ARG A 2 -6.99 -11.53 19.05
CA ARG A 2 -5.55 -11.61 18.85
C ARG A 2 -5.21 -11.28 17.40
N PHE A 3 -4.04 -10.71 17.15
CA PHE A 3 -3.55 -10.43 15.79
C PHE A 3 -3.51 -11.70 14.93
N ASP A 4 -3.05 -12.82 15.50
CA ASP A 4 -2.96 -14.09 14.77
C ASP A 4 -4.33 -14.57 14.26
N ASP A 5 -5.37 -14.43 15.08
CA ASP A 5 -6.72 -14.82 14.70
C ASP A 5 -7.26 -13.91 13.59
N SER A 6 -6.98 -12.61 13.68
CA SER A 6 -7.37 -11.65 12.64
C SER A 6 -6.66 -11.93 11.34
N LEU A 7 -5.36 -12.20 11.38
CA LEU A 7 -4.57 -12.52 10.21
C LEU A 7 -5.09 -13.80 9.53
N LYS A 8 -5.30 -14.85 10.30
CA LYS A 8 -5.83 -16.11 9.77
C LYS A 8 -7.20 -15.91 9.11
N THR A 9 -8.05 -15.12 9.74
CA THR A 9 -9.39 -14.84 9.22
C THR A 9 -9.31 -14.13 7.87
N VAL A 10 -8.51 -13.08 7.74
CA VAL A 10 -8.43 -12.34 6.47
C VAL A 10 -7.71 -13.14 5.38
N LEU A 11 -6.70 -13.94 5.73
CA LEU A 11 -6.01 -14.79 4.74
C LEU A 11 -6.91 -15.91 4.24
N ALA A 12 -7.83 -16.40 5.08
CA ALA A 12 -8.77 -17.46 4.74
C ALA A 12 -10.06 -16.94 4.11
N ALA A 13 -10.27 -15.62 4.03
CA ALA A 13 -11.49 -15.05 3.48
C ALA A 13 -11.71 -15.49 2.03
N ASP A 14 -12.97 -15.80 1.69
CA ASP A 14 -13.33 -16.21 0.36
C ASP A 14 -13.24 -15.04 -0.62
N ALA A 15 -12.29 -15.12 -1.53
CA ALA A 15 -12.07 -14.13 -2.57
C ALA A 15 -12.33 -14.73 -3.97
N SER A 16 -13.05 -15.85 -4.05
CA SER A 16 -13.35 -16.51 -5.33
C SER A 16 -14.30 -15.68 -6.19
N THR A 17 -15.12 -14.82 -5.57
CA THR A 17 -16.02 -13.91 -6.28
C THR A 17 -15.40 -12.54 -6.42
N PRO A 18 -15.81 -11.74 -7.44
CA PRO A 18 -15.33 -10.36 -7.56
C PRO A 18 -15.63 -9.51 -6.30
N PHE A 19 -16.81 -9.65 -5.75
CA PHE A 19 -17.21 -8.94 -4.53
C PHE A 19 -16.34 -9.36 -3.34
N GLY A 20 -16.10 -10.67 -3.18
CA GLY A 20 -15.26 -11.20 -2.12
C GLY A 20 -13.82 -10.72 -2.23
N ALA A 21 -13.27 -10.66 -3.44
CA ALA A 21 -11.93 -10.14 -3.69
C ALA A 21 -11.81 -8.66 -3.30
N GLN A 22 -12.81 -7.84 -3.67
CA GLN A 22 -12.83 -6.42 -3.31
C GLN A 22 -12.92 -6.22 -1.80
N ALA A 23 -13.80 -6.97 -1.14
CA ALA A 23 -13.97 -6.89 0.31
C ALA A 23 -12.68 -7.29 1.03
N ALA A 24 -12.05 -8.40 0.60
CA ALA A 24 -10.81 -8.87 1.19
C ALA A 24 -9.68 -7.86 1.01
N PHE A 25 -9.52 -7.31 -0.18
CA PHE A 25 -8.48 -6.32 -0.48
C PHE A 25 -8.62 -5.09 0.44
N ARG A 26 -9.82 -4.52 0.52
CA ARG A 26 -10.06 -3.34 1.36
C ARG A 26 -9.85 -3.64 2.84
N GLN A 27 -10.33 -4.79 3.31
CA GLN A 27 -10.22 -5.18 4.71
C GLN A 27 -8.75 -5.38 5.11
N ILE A 28 -7.99 -6.12 4.30
CA ILE A 28 -6.58 -6.38 4.59
C ILE A 28 -5.79 -5.07 4.59
N ALA A 29 -5.99 -4.22 3.59
CA ALA A 29 -5.30 -2.94 3.51
C ALA A 29 -5.61 -2.05 4.71
N ASP A 30 -6.87 -1.95 5.10
CA ASP A 30 -7.29 -1.14 6.24
C ASP A 30 -6.71 -1.65 7.55
N LEU A 31 -6.82 -2.94 7.82
CA LEU A 31 -6.31 -3.55 9.04
C LEU A 31 -4.79 -3.42 9.13
N ALA A 32 -4.08 -3.63 8.04
CA ALA A 32 -2.62 -3.48 8.00
C ALA A 32 -2.20 -2.02 8.24
N ALA A 33 -2.88 -1.07 7.59
CA ALA A 33 -2.57 0.35 7.73
C ALA A 33 -2.78 0.85 9.16
N ARG A 34 -3.73 0.27 9.86
CA ARG A 34 -4.04 0.62 11.25
C ARG A 34 -3.23 -0.19 12.28
N GLY A 35 -2.34 -1.07 11.81
CA GLY A 35 -1.56 -1.93 12.70
C GLY A 35 -2.38 -2.96 13.45
N ARG A 36 -3.56 -3.32 12.91
CA ARG A 36 -4.48 -4.27 13.55
C ARG A 36 -4.15 -5.72 13.23
N ILE A 37 -3.35 -5.96 12.21
CA ILE A 37 -2.84 -7.27 11.85
C ILE A 37 -1.35 -7.15 11.59
N GLU A 38 -0.62 -8.24 11.82
CA GLU A 38 0.81 -8.27 11.56
C GLU A 38 1.07 -8.24 10.06
N GLU A 39 1.97 -7.35 9.62
CA GLU A 39 2.38 -7.27 8.25
C GLU A 39 3.47 -8.29 7.97
N THR A 40 3.09 -9.37 7.30
CA THR A 40 3.99 -10.45 6.92
C THR A 40 4.21 -10.44 5.41
N PRO A 41 5.28 -11.07 4.90
CA PRO A 41 5.44 -11.25 3.45
C PRO A 41 4.25 -11.94 2.81
N GLU A 42 3.58 -12.87 3.52
CA GLU A 42 2.38 -13.55 3.03
C GLU A 42 1.21 -12.59 2.86
N LEU A 43 1.04 -11.67 3.82
CA LEU A 43 -0.01 -10.67 3.75
C LEU A 43 0.18 -9.76 2.55
N LEU A 44 1.40 -9.27 2.33
CA LEU A 44 1.72 -8.40 1.20
C LEU A 44 1.56 -9.14 -0.14
N ALA A 45 1.95 -10.41 -0.20
CA ALA A 45 1.76 -11.23 -1.37
C ALA A 45 0.26 -11.43 -1.66
N ARG A 46 -0.55 -11.61 -0.63
CA ARG A 46 -2.00 -11.73 -0.76
C ARG A 46 -2.62 -10.47 -1.32
N LEU A 47 -2.18 -9.29 -0.86
CA LEU A 47 -2.65 -8.02 -1.41
C LEU A 47 -2.29 -7.89 -2.89
N ARG A 48 -1.07 -8.27 -3.29
CA ARG A 48 -0.65 -8.23 -4.69
C ARG A 48 -1.47 -9.17 -5.56
N GLU A 49 -1.81 -10.34 -5.04
CA GLU A 49 -2.66 -11.30 -5.74
C GLU A 49 -4.09 -10.76 -5.91
N LEU A 50 -4.68 -10.24 -4.84
CA LEU A 50 -6.03 -9.68 -4.87
C LEU A 50 -6.12 -8.47 -5.79
N ARG A 51 -5.09 -7.64 -5.82
CA ARG A 51 -5.00 -6.44 -6.66
C ARG A 51 -5.36 -6.73 -8.12
N GLU A 52 -4.93 -7.87 -8.63
CA GLU A 52 -5.17 -8.26 -10.03
C GLU A 52 -6.66 -8.52 -10.33
N ARG A 53 -7.46 -8.74 -9.28
CA ARG A 53 -8.88 -9.07 -9.41
C ARG A 53 -9.81 -7.97 -8.88
N VAL A 54 -9.24 -6.81 -8.53
CA VAL A 54 -10.01 -5.70 -7.97
C VAL A 54 -9.97 -4.54 -8.97
N PRO A 55 -11.12 -3.94 -9.30
CA PRO A 55 -11.16 -2.81 -10.23
C PRO A 55 -10.33 -1.62 -9.73
N ALA A 56 -9.69 -0.91 -10.67
CA ALA A 56 -8.85 0.23 -10.35
C ALA A 56 -9.54 1.30 -9.48
N PRO A 57 -10.81 1.67 -9.70
CA PRO A 57 -11.48 2.64 -8.83
C PRO A 57 -11.56 2.19 -7.37
N VAL A 58 -11.74 0.90 -7.13
CA VAL A 58 -11.79 0.34 -5.77
C VAL A 58 -10.39 0.39 -5.14
N ARG A 59 -9.35 0.04 -5.90
CA ARG A 59 -7.97 0.14 -5.44
C ARG A 59 -7.58 1.58 -5.12
N ALA A 60 -8.00 2.53 -5.97
CA ALA A 60 -7.75 3.95 -5.75
C ALA A 60 -8.46 4.46 -4.48
N ALA A 61 -9.67 4.01 -4.22
CA ALA A 61 -10.38 4.36 -2.99
C ALA A 61 -9.64 3.83 -1.76
N ALA A 62 -9.14 2.60 -1.81
CA ALA A 62 -8.32 2.03 -0.74
C ALA A 62 -7.04 2.84 -0.52
N ALA A 63 -6.38 3.24 -1.59
CA ALA A 63 -5.18 4.09 -1.53
C ALA A 63 -5.45 5.43 -0.84
N ARG A 64 -6.57 6.07 -1.16
CA ARG A 64 -6.97 7.33 -0.51
C ARG A 64 -7.24 7.13 0.99
N ALA A 65 -7.82 6.01 1.35
CA ALA A 65 -8.05 5.69 2.76
C ALA A 65 -6.73 5.50 3.53
N LEU A 66 -5.70 4.95 2.90
CA LEU A 66 -4.37 4.82 3.51
C LEU A 66 -3.76 6.19 3.84
N ALA A 67 -4.10 7.23 3.11
CA ALA A 67 -3.60 8.58 3.38
C ALA A 67 -4.02 9.10 4.76
N LEU A 68 -5.07 8.53 5.35
CA LEU A 68 -5.56 8.89 6.67
C LEU A 68 -4.94 8.05 7.79
N ALA A 69 -4.06 7.13 7.44
CA ALA A 69 -3.37 6.25 8.38
C ALA A 69 -1.85 6.44 8.25
N THR A 70 -1.08 5.59 8.91
CA THR A 70 0.38 5.62 8.83
C THR A 70 0.86 4.27 8.27
N PRO A 71 0.69 4.02 6.97
CA PRO A 71 1.06 2.74 6.39
C PRO A 71 2.57 2.51 6.47
N SER A 72 2.95 1.24 6.64
CA SER A 72 4.34 0.82 6.66
C SER A 72 4.98 0.92 5.28
N ALA A 73 6.31 0.84 5.24
CA ALA A 73 7.06 0.84 3.99
C ALA A 73 6.61 -0.30 3.05
N GLY A 74 6.35 -1.49 3.59
CA GLY A 74 5.91 -2.64 2.80
C GLY A 74 4.54 -2.42 2.16
N LEU A 75 3.61 -1.86 2.92
CA LEU A 75 2.27 -1.55 2.42
C LEU A 75 2.32 -0.44 1.36
N VAL A 76 3.11 0.61 1.62
CA VAL A 76 3.34 1.68 0.64
C VAL A 76 3.88 1.10 -0.67
N ALA A 77 4.82 0.18 -0.60
CA ALA A 77 5.41 -0.44 -1.78
C ALA A 77 4.36 -1.17 -2.64
N VAL A 78 3.45 -1.90 -2.02
CA VAL A 78 2.36 -2.58 -2.75
C VAL A 78 1.53 -1.60 -3.56
N PHE A 79 1.14 -0.48 -2.97
CA PHE A 79 0.33 0.52 -3.67
C PHE A 79 1.15 1.32 -4.67
N ALA A 80 2.43 1.55 -4.41
CA ALA A 80 3.32 2.27 -5.33
C ALA A 80 3.60 1.51 -6.62
N GLU A 81 3.43 0.19 -6.62
CA GLU A 81 3.57 -0.65 -7.82
C GLU A 81 2.38 -0.56 -8.77
N ASP A 82 1.29 0.01 -8.32
CA ASP A 82 0.02 0.07 -9.06
C ASP A 82 -0.02 1.25 -10.05
N ASP A 83 -1.13 1.36 -10.77
CA ASP A 83 -1.36 2.48 -11.69
C ASP A 83 -1.28 3.82 -10.97
N GLN A 84 -1.01 4.89 -11.71
CA GLN A 84 -0.82 6.23 -11.14
C GLN A 84 -1.98 6.68 -10.25
N ALA A 85 -3.22 6.42 -10.67
CA ALA A 85 -4.40 6.83 -9.89
C ALA A 85 -4.45 6.15 -8.52
N VAL A 86 -3.84 4.98 -8.39
CA VAL A 86 -3.77 4.22 -7.14
C VAL A 86 -2.51 4.60 -6.35
N ALA A 87 -1.37 4.68 -7.03
CA ALA A 87 -0.08 4.95 -6.39
C ALA A 87 0.04 6.39 -5.89
N ALA A 88 -0.46 7.37 -6.64
CA ALA A 88 -0.25 8.78 -6.34
C ALA A 88 -0.77 9.20 -4.96
N PRO A 89 -1.99 8.85 -4.52
CA PRO A 89 -2.46 9.24 -3.20
C PRO A 89 -1.55 8.77 -2.06
N VAL A 90 -1.00 7.55 -2.20
CA VAL A 90 -0.10 6.99 -1.18
C VAL A 90 1.26 7.67 -1.22
N LEU A 91 1.82 7.88 -2.42
CA LEU A 91 3.12 8.55 -2.56
C LEU A 91 3.09 10.01 -2.11
N ARG A 92 1.95 10.69 -2.24
CA ARG A 92 1.81 12.07 -1.78
C ARG A 92 1.81 12.20 -0.26
N THR A 93 1.39 11.20 0.46
CA THR A 93 1.07 11.29 1.89
C THR A 93 1.91 10.39 2.78
N ALA A 94 2.49 9.32 2.25
CA ALA A 94 3.26 8.37 3.04
C ALA A 94 4.44 9.05 3.74
N ARG A 95 4.71 8.60 4.97
CA ARG A 95 5.83 9.07 5.78
C ARG A 95 6.73 7.90 6.08
N LEU A 96 7.84 7.83 5.37
CA LEU A 96 8.84 6.78 5.54
C LEU A 96 10.16 7.42 5.94
N ASP A 97 11.02 6.66 6.60
CA ASP A 97 12.38 7.11 6.84
C ASP A 97 13.19 7.10 5.53
N ASP A 98 14.35 7.74 5.55
CA ASP A 98 15.18 7.90 4.36
C ASP A 98 15.60 6.56 3.75
N ALA A 99 15.94 5.59 4.60
CA ALA A 99 16.36 4.27 4.13
C ALA A 99 15.22 3.57 3.36
N ASN A 100 14.01 3.65 3.88
CA ASN A 100 12.84 3.06 3.23
C ASN A 100 12.47 3.78 1.94
N TRP A 101 12.53 5.10 1.91
CA TRP A 101 12.34 5.86 0.67
C TRP A 101 13.38 5.46 -0.37
N CYS A 102 14.64 5.45 0.00
CA CYS A 102 15.72 5.10 -0.93
C CYS A 102 15.60 3.66 -1.45
N ALA A 103 15.11 2.75 -0.62
CA ALA A 103 14.86 1.37 -1.04
C ALA A 103 13.71 1.26 -2.05
N LEU A 104 12.71 2.14 -1.92
CA LEU A 104 11.54 2.16 -2.81
C LEU A 104 11.85 2.79 -4.18
N LEU A 105 12.67 3.82 -4.21
CA LEU A 105 12.90 4.63 -5.43
C LEU A 105 13.26 3.82 -6.68
N PRO A 106 14.12 2.79 -6.62
CA PRO A 106 14.46 2.02 -7.83
C PRO A 106 13.25 1.35 -8.50
N SER A 107 12.21 1.06 -7.74
CA SER A 107 10.99 0.41 -8.26
C SER A 107 9.97 1.40 -8.80
N LEU A 108 10.16 2.70 -8.58
CA LEU A 108 9.25 3.73 -9.07
C LEU A 108 9.59 4.13 -10.50
N GLY A 109 8.56 4.21 -11.35
CA GLY A 109 8.70 4.78 -12.68
C GLY A 109 8.77 6.32 -12.63
N PRO A 110 8.92 6.97 -13.81
CA PRO A 110 9.00 8.42 -13.90
C PRO A 110 7.83 9.15 -13.25
N THR A 111 6.63 8.60 -13.38
CA THR A 111 5.41 9.21 -12.83
C THR A 111 5.42 9.21 -11.31
N GLY A 112 5.79 8.08 -10.68
CA GLY A 112 5.89 7.99 -9.23
C GLY A 112 6.97 8.93 -8.67
N ARG A 113 8.11 8.99 -9.34
CA ARG A 113 9.19 9.91 -8.97
C ARG A 113 8.75 11.37 -9.09
N ALA A 114 7.98 11.71 -10.10
CA ALA A 114 7.44 13.06 -10.27
C ALA A 114 6.53 13.45 -9.11
N VAL A 115 5.70 12.53 -8.63
CA VAL A 115 4.86 12.78 -7.46
C VAL A 115 5.71 13.16 -6.26
N LEU A 116 6.78 12.41 -6.00
CA LEU A 116 7.68 12.69 -4.87
C LEU A 116 8.42 14.01 -5.04
N ARG A 117 8.83 14.37 -6.27
CA ARG A 117 9.50 15.64 -6.53
C ARG A 117 8.65 16.86 -6.23
N HIS A 118 7.32 16.72 -6.25
CA HIS A 118 6.43 17.81 -5.88
C HIS A 118 6.27 17.98 -4.36
N ARG A 119 6.75 17.03 -3.56
CA ARG A 119 6.71 17.17 -2.10
C ARG A 119 7.83 18.07 -1.61
N SER A 120 7.50 18.91 -0.64
CA SER A 120 8.46 19.81 -0.01
C SER A 120 8.98 19.31 1.34
N ASP A 121 8.43 18.20 1.84
CA ASP A 121 8.70 17.66 3.17
C ASP A 121 9.71 16.52 3.20
N LEU A 122 10.22 16.11 2.04
CA LEU A 122 11.25 15.06 1.95
C LEU A 122 12.62 15.62 2.34
N THR A 123 13.44 14.75 2.92
CA THR A 123 14.80 15.15 3.30
C THR A 123 15.67 15.38 2.07
N GLU A 124 16.79 16.08 2.28
CA GLU A 124 17.76 16.30 1.22
C GLU A 124 18.31 14.99 0.65
N ALA A 125 18.54 13.99 1.51
CA ALA A 125 19.03 12.67 1.09
C ALA A 125 18.07 12.00 0.10
N VAL A 126 16.78 12.05 0.38
CA VAL A 126 15.76 11.48 -0.52
C VAL A 126 15.65 12.31 -1.81
N THR A 127 15.64 13.62 -1.68
CA THR A 127 15.56 14.54 -2.83
C THR A 127 16.72 14.33 -3.80
N ARG A 128 17.93 14.13 -3.28
CA ARG A 128 19.09 13.82 -4.12
C ARG A 128 18.99 12.49 -4.83
N ALA A 129 18.38 11.50 -4.19
CA ALA A 129 18.21 10.18 -4.76
C ALA A 129 17.15 10.14 -5.87
N LEU A 130 16.24 11.11 -5.89
CA LEU A 130 15.27 11.25 -6.95
C LEU A 130 15.95 11.71 -8.23
#